data_24685188d3cf923de1c8b2f4709d38c5
#
_entry.id   24685188d3cf923de1c8b2f4709d38c5
#
_cell.length_a   1.000
_cell.length_b   1.000
_cell.length_c   1.000
_cell.angle_alpha   90.00
_cell.angle_beta   90.00
_cell.angle_gamma   90.00
#
_symmetry.space_group_name_H-M   'P 1'
#
loop_
_entity.id
_entity.type
_entity.pdbx_description
1 polymer ?
#
loop_
_entity_poly.entity_id
_entity_poly.type
_entity_poly.pdbx_seq_one_letter_code
_entity_poly.pdbx_strand_id
1 'polypeptide(L)'
;GSEMCIRDSFRTYIIAEDEDGLLLIDKHAAHERILFNKLRAETEMPQQQLLTPVVVELTGEEAAAVQAQLEDIRKAGFSIDPFGENSFAVRSVPAYLDSSDVQSVISELAEKAMNSRATVPDRLDDLIHTVACKAAIKAGKATTMLELQSLCDRVLSDDNVRSCPHGRPTTVRLTKYELDKMFKRVNQ
;
A
#
# COMPACT_ATOMS: atom_id res chain seq x y z
N GLY A 1 3.07 8.20 -31.15
CA GLY A 1 2.75 8.40 -29.75
C GLY A 1 3.56 9.58 -29.25
N SER A 2 2.93 10.59 -28.68
CA SER A 2 3.64 11.71 -28.05
C SER A 2 4.45 11.17 -26.88
N GLU A 3 5.75 11.45 -26.85
CA GLU A 3 6.58 11.14 -25.70
C GLU A 3 6.07 11.94 -24.51
N MET A 4 5.57 11.24 -23.49
CA MET A 4 5.13 11.87 -22.26
C MET A 4 6.35 12.37 -21.49
N CYS A 5 6.43 13.67 -21.22
CA CYS A 5 7.45 14.24 -20.36
C CYS A 5 7.17 13.83 -18.91
N ILE A 6 8.02 12.98 -18.33
CA ILE A 6 7.87 12.50 -16.96
C ILE A 6 8.98 13.07 -16.09
N ARG A 7 8.61 13.59 -14.92
CA ARG A 7 9.56 14.14 -13.94
C ARG A 7 9.19 13.72 -12.51
N ASP A 8 10.17 13.27 -11.76
CA ASP A 8 10.04 13.09 -10.29
C ASP A 8 10.09 14.46 -9.60
N SER A 9 9.13 14.73 -8.74
CA SER A 9 9.02 15.96 -7.99
C SER A 9 8.93 15.68 -6.49
N PHE A 10 9.81 16.29 -5.72
CA PHE A 10 9.91 16.12 -4.26
C PHE A 10 10.09 14.68 -3.80
N ARG A 11 10.52 13.77 -4.68
CA ARG A 11 10.58 12.31 -4.44
C ARG A 11 9.23 11.68 -4.04
N THR A 12 8.15 12.43 -4.16
CA THR A 12 6.79 12.06 -3.73
C THR A 12 5.84 11.98 -4.91
N TYR A 13 5.96 12.90 -5.86
CA TYR A 13 5.02 13.01 -6.98
C TYR A 13 5.70 12.78 -8.32
N ILE A 14 4.97 12.19 -9.23
CA ILE A 14 5.31 12.20 -10.66
C ILE A 14 4.51 13.33 -11.31
N ILE A 15 5.20 14.15 -12.08
CA ILE A 15 4.58 15.12 -12.97
C ILE A 15 4.74 14.59 -14.40
N ALA A 16 3.62 14.37 -15.08
CA ALA A 16 3.60 13.95 -16.46
C ALA A 16 2.76 14.94 -17.28
N GLU A 17 3.17 15.19 -18.53
CA GLU A 17 2.47 16.05 -19.45
C GLU A 17 2.08 15.25 -20.69
N ASP A 18 0.82 15.37 -21.10
CA ASP A 18 0.26 14.83 -22.34
C ASP A 18 -0.53 15.91 -23.12
N GLU A 19 -1.17 15.54 -24.22
CA GLU A 19 -1.94 16.46 -25.06
C GLU A 19 -3.13 17.09 -24.33
N ASP A 20 -3.66 16.41 -23.30
CA ASP A 20 -4.83 16.84 -22.53
C ASP A 20 -4.48 17.73 -21.34
N GLY A 21 -3.22 17.76 -20.92
CA GLY A 21 -2.76 18.60 -19.80
C GLY A 21 -1.69 18.00 -18.93
N LEU A 22 -1.67 18.45 -17.67
CA LEU A 22 -0.72 18.04 -16.67
C LEU A 22 -1.32 16.97 -15.76
N LEU A 23 -0.62 15.85 -15.59
CA LEU A 23 -1.00 14.77 -14.68
C LEU A 23 -0.03 14.76 -13.48
N LEU A 24 -0.58 14.85 -12.29
CA LEU A 24 0.14 14.68 -11.02
C LEU A 24 -0.22 13.33 -10.43
N ILE A 25 0.77 12.52 -10.09
CA ILE A 25 0.58 11.19 -9.49
C ILE A 25 1.30 11.16 -8.15
N ASP A 26 0.59 10.79 -7.09
CA ASP A 26 1.17 10.44 -5.81
C ASP A 26 1.78 9.03 -5.91
N LYS A 27 3.12 8.94 -5.92
CA LYS A 27 3.85 7.67 -6.08
C LYS A 27 3.51 6.65 -5.01
N HIS A 28 3.41 7.13 -3.77
CA HIS A 28 3.14 6.26 -2.63
C HIS A 28 1.73 5.69 -2.71
N ALA A 29 0.74 6.55 -2.88
CA ALA A 29 -0.65 6.13 -3.00
C ALA A 29 -0.90 5.21 -4.22
N ALA A 30 -0.22 5.48 -5.34
CA ALA A 30 -0.32 4.64 -6.53
C ALA A 30 0.31 3.25 -6.31
N HIS A 31 1.52 3.18 -5.73
CA HIS A 31 2.17 1.90 -5.40
C HIS A 31 1.34 1.08 -4.41
N GLU A 32 0.84 1.70 -3.35
CA GLU A 32 -0.02 1.07 -2.36
C GLU A 32 -1.26 0.46 -3.02
N ARG A 33 -1.93 1.22 -3.89
CA ARG A 33 -3.14 0.75 -4.58
C ARG A 33 -2.85 -0.40 -5.55
N ILE A 34 -1.77 -0.29 -6.32
CA ILE A 34 -1.36 -1.36 -7.25
C ILE A 34 -1.05 -2.64 -6.48
N LEU A 35 -0.30 -2.53 -5.39
CA LEU A 35 0.06 -3.68 -4.57
C LEU A 35 -1.17 -4.29 -3.88
N PHE A 36 -2.05 -3.46 -3.33
CA PHE A 36 -3.32 -3.91 -2.75
C PHE A 36 -4.16 -4.69 -3.76
N ASN A 37 -4.36 -4.14 -4.97
CA ASN A 37 -5.12 -4.81 -6.01
C ASN A 37 -4.48 -6.15 -6.41
N LYS A 38 -3.14 -6.19 -6.50
CA LYS A 38 -2.40 -7.42 -6.80
C LYS A 38 -2.60 -8.47 -5.71
N LEU A 39 -2.37 -8.11 -4.46
CA LEU A 39 -2.48 -9.02 -3.31
C LEU A 39 -3.91 -9.55 -3.14
N ARG A 40 -4.90 -8.69 -3.36
CA ARG A 40 -6.32 -9.07 -3.28
C ARG A 40 -6.74 -10.06 -4.38
N ALA A 41 -6.11 -10.00 -5.54
CA ALA A 41 -6.39 -10.89 -6.67
C ALA A 41 -5.70 -12.26 -6.55
N GLU A 42 -4.70 -12.41 -5.67
CA GLU A 42 -3.98 -13.65 -5.48
C GLU A 42 -4.82 -14.66 -4.66
N THR A 43 -4.90 -15.91 -5.13
CA THR A 43 -5.61 -16.98 -4.42
C THR A 43 -4.86 -17.40 -3.17
N GLU A 44 -3.53 -17.36 -3.22
CA GLU A 44 -2.64 -17.62 -2.09
C GLU A 44 -1.62 -16.48 -1.99
N MET A 45 -1.51 -15.89 -0.79
CA MET A 45 -0.57 -14.81 -0.53
C MET A 45 0.88 -15.34 -0.60
N PRO A 46 1.73 -14.81 -1.50
CA PRO A 46 3.13 -15.23 -1.58
C PRO A 46 3.85 -14.90 -0.27
N GLN A 47 4.54 -15.90 0.27
CA GLN A 47 5.23 -15.81 1.56
C GLN A 47 6.74 -15.95 1.39
N GLN A 48 7.49 -15.32 2.29
CA GLN A 48 8.91 -15.54 2.46
C GLN A 48 9.19 -16.07 3.88
N GLN A 49 10.02 -17.10 3.94
CA GLN A 49 10.50 -17.63 5.21
C GLN A 49 11.52 -16.68 5.82
N LEU A 50 11.40 -16.43 7.11
CA LEU A 50 12.40 -15.67 7.87
C LEU A 50 13.56 -16.59 8.23
N LEU A 51 14.80 -16.09 8.16
CA LEU A 51 16.00 -16.84 8.56
C LEU A 51 15.94 -17.27 10.04
N THR A 52 15.39 -16.40 10.87
CA THR A 52 15.08 -16.66 12.27
C THR A 52 13.67 -16.20 12.57
N PRO A 53 12.89 -16.95 13.35
CA PRO A 53 11.60 -16.48 13.80
C PRO A 53 11.71 -15.16 14.55
N VAL A 54 10.79 -14.24 14.28
CA VAL A 54 10.66 -12.98 15.01
C VAL A 54 9.62 -13.18 16.11
N VAL A 55 10.01 -12.95 17.36
CA VAL A 55 9.07 -12.95 18.48
C VAL A 55 8.49 -11.55 18.62
N VAL A 56 7.17 -11.47 18.51
CA VAL A 56 6.39 -10.23 18.67
C VAL A 56 5.82 -10.22 20.08
N GLU A 57 6.12 -9.18 20.85
CA GLU A 57 5.57 -8.97 22.17
C GLU A 57 4.43 -7.95 22.10
N LEU A 58 3.32 -8.28 22.74
CA LEU A 58 2.08 -7.50 22.72
C LEU A 58 1.57 -7.26 24.15
N THR A 59 0.70 -6.30 24.34
CA THR A 59 -0.09 -6.19 25.55
C THR A 59 -1.13 -7.32 25.63
N GLY A 60 -1.70 -7.59 26.79
CA GLY A 60 -2.72 -8.64 26.93
C GLY A 60 -3.95 -8.43 26.03
N GLU A 61 -4.38 -7.18 25.85
CA GLU A 61 -5.51 -6.83 24.99
C GLU A 61 -5.18 -7.03 23.50
N GLU A 62 -4.00 -6.59 23.08
CA GLU A 62 -3.50 -6.80 21.71
C GLU A 62 -3.32 -8.30 21.41
N ALA A 63 -2.75 -9.06 22.34
CA ALA A 63 -2.57 -10.50 22.19
C ALA A 63 -3.91 -11.23 22.04
N ALA A 64 -4.92 -10.87 22.82
CA ALA A 64 -6.26 -11.41 22.68
C ALA A 64 -6.90 -11.06 21.31
N ALA A 65 -6.69 -9.83 20.83
CA ALA A 65 -7.17 -9.39 19.53
C ALA A 65 -6.49 -10.14 18.37
N VAL A 66 -5.16 -10.33 18.42
CA VAL A 66 -4.40 -11.13 17.45
C VAL A 66 -4.86 -12.59 17.47
N GLN A 67 -5.03 -13.17 18.67
CA GLN A 67 -5.49 -14.55 18.83
C GLN A 67 -6.87 -14.75 18.20
N ALA A 68 -7.78 -13.79 18.35
CA ALA A 68 -9.12 -13.85 17.77
C ALA A 68 -9.13 -13.78 16.23
N GLN A 69 -8.09 -13.18 15.62
CA GLN A 69 -7.95 -13.02 14.16
C GLN A 69 -6.81 -13.85 13.57
N LEU A 70 -6.30 -14.84 14.30
CA LEU A 70 -5.11 -15.61 13.92
C LEU A 70 -5.23 -16.25 12.53
N GLU A 71 -6.41 -16.80 12.20
CA GLU A 71 -6.67 -17.42 10.89
C GLU A 71 -6.71 -16.39 9.75
N ASP A 72 -7.23 -15.20 9.99
CA ASP A 72 -7.26 -14.15 8.98
C ASP A 72 -5.84 -13.59 8.73
N ILE A 73 -5.05 -13.45 9.79
CA ILE A 73 -3.62 -13.07 9.70
C ILE A 73 -2.83 -14.13 8.92
N ARG A 74 -3.10 -15.43 9.13
CA ARG A 74 -2.48 -16.50 8.34
C ARG A 74 -2.87 -16.44 6.87
N LYS A 75 -4.14 -16.18 6.56
CA LYS A 75 -4.60 -15.96 5.17
C LYS A 75 -3.94 -14.76 4.51
N ALA A 76 -3.62 -13.72 5.27
CA ALA A 76 -2.88 -12.57 4.79
C ALA A 76 -1.37 -12.84 4.57
N GLY A 77 -0.91 -14.09 4.72
CA GLY A 77 0.44 -14.52 4.37
C GLY A 77 1.43 -14.57 5.52
N PHE A 78 0.97 -14.58 6.77
CA PHE A 78 1.84 -14.76 7.93
C PHE A 78 1.81 -16.20 8.44
N SER A 79 3.00 -16.78 8.72
CA SER A 79 3.09 -17.96 9.57
C SER A 79 3.35 -17.50 11.00
N ILE A 80 2.31 -17.48 11.80
CA ILE A 80 2.31 -16.94 13.16
C ILE A 80 1.68 -17.94 14.12
N ASP A 81 2.35 -18.18 15.25
CA ASP A 81 1.89 -19.09 16.28
C ASP A 81 2.06 -18.47 17.67
N PRO A 82 1.16 -18.76 18.63
CA PRO A 82 1.35 -18.37 20.02
C PRO A 82 2.68 -18.92 20.55
N PHE A 83 3.44 -18.09 21.27
CA PHE A 83 4.76 -18.47 21.80
C PHE A 83 4.88 -18.29 23.33
N GLY A 84 4.03 -17.48 23.93
CA GLY A 84 3.96 -17.23 25.36
C GLY A 84 2.61 -16.63 25.73
N GLU A 85 2.50 -16.04 26.89
CA GLU A 85 1.24 -15.48 27.38
C GLU A 85 0.74 -14.34 26.50
N ASN A 86 1.62 -13.42 26.12
CA ASN A 86 1.31 -12.24 25.29
C ASN A 86 2.27 -12.11 24.09
N SER A 87 2.86 -13.20 23.63
CA SER A 87 3.83 -13.19 22.54
C SER A 87 3.50 -14.20 21.46
N PHE A 88 3.93 -13.88 20.23
CA PHE A 88 3.74 -14.69 19.04
C PHE A 88 5.05 -14.87 18.30
N ALA A 89 5.32 -16.08 17.82
CA ALA A 89 6.46 -16.36 16.96
C ALA A 89 6.02 -16.31 15.49
N VAL A 90 6.63 -15.41 14.71
CA VAL A 90 6.40 -15.25 13.28
C VAL A 90 7.55 -15.89 12.53
N ARG A 91 7.24 -16.90 11.68
CA ARG A 91 8.23 -17.69 10.91
C ARG A 91 8.28 -17.31 9.44
N SER A 92 7.14 -16.89 8.88
CA SER A 92 7.09 -16.34 7.53
C SER A 92 6.19 -15.13 7.48
N VAL A 93 6.43 -14.28 6.49
CA VAL A 93 5.68 -13.05 6.24
C VAL A 93 5.32 -12.96 4.76
N PRO A 94 4.35 -12.13 4.38
CA PRO A 94 4.13 -11.80 2.97
C PRO A 94 5.44 -11.39 2.29
N ALA A 95 5.67 -11.85 1.05
CA ALA A 95 6.93 -11.67 0.31
C ALA A 95 7.38 -10.20 0.14
N TYR A 96 6.48 -9.26 0.36
CA TYR A 96 6.72 -7.82 0.23
C TYR A 96 7.10 -7.12 1.53
N LEU A 97 7.15 -7.86 2.67
CA LEU A 97 7.53 -7.32 3.97
C LEU A 97 8.93 -7.79 4.38
N ASP A 98 9.64 -6.93 5.08
CA ASP A 98 10.91 -7.29 5.72
C ASP A 98 10.72 -7.77 7.16
N SER A 99 11.68 -8.55 7.66
CA SER A 99 11.70 -8.99 9.05
C SER A 99 11.67 -7.83 10.06
N SER A 100 12.26 -6.69 9.69
CA SER A 100 12.27 -5.47 10.52
C SER A 100 10.90 -4.82 10.71
N ASP A 101 9.93 -5.14 9.86
CA ASP A 101 8.58 -4.56 9.94
C ASP A 101 7.61 -5.44 10.73
N VAL A 102 7.96 -6.68 11.02
CA VAL A 102 7.06 -7.68 11.62
C VAL A 102 6.42 -7.17 12.92
N GLN A 103 7.22 -6.67 13.86
CA GLN A 103 6.71 -6.15 15.14
C GLN A 103 5.70 -5.01 14.88
N SER A 104 6.06 -4.03 14.06
CA SER A 104 5.20 -2.87 13.82
C SER A 104 3.92 -3.23 13.05
N VAL A 105 4.00 -4.20 12.13
CA VAL A 105 2.82 -4.66 11.38
C VAL A 105 1.86 -5.41 12.28
N ILE A 106 2.35 -6.38 13.08
CA ILE A 106 1.48 -7.16 13.97
C ILE A 106 0.86 -6.25 15.05
N SER A 107 1.61 -5.29 15.62
CA SER A 107 1.04 -4.32 16.55
C SER A 107 -0.04 -3.43 15.90
N GLU A 108 0.16 -2.96 14.67
CA GLU A 108 -0.85 -2.19 13.94
C GLU A 108 -2.11 -3.03 13.64
N LEU A 109 -1.92 -4.31 13.28
CA LEU A 109 -3.04 -5.24 13.07
C LEU A 109 -3.81 -5.48 14.38
N ALA A 110 -3.12 -5.63 15.50
CA ALA A 110 -3.73 -5.77 16.82
C ALA A 110 -4.58 -4.53 17.17
N GLU A 111 -4.03 -3.35 17.00
CA GLU A 111 -4.72 -2.08 17.26
C GLU A 111 -5.99 -1.93 16.39
N LYS A 112 -5.88 -2.23 15.09
CA LYS A 112 -7.02 -2.24 14.17
C LYS A 112 -8.08 -3.27 14.59
N ALA A 113 -7.64 -4.46 15.00
CA ALA A 113 -8.52 -5.53 15.47
C ALA A 113 -9.34 -5.11 16.69
N MET A 114 -8.72 -4.43 17.66
CA MET A 114 -9.38 -3.93 18.88
C MET A 114 -10.43 -2.86 18.54
N ASN A 115 -10.19 -2.04 17.54
CA ASN A 115 -11.06 -0.92 17.16
C ASN A 115 -12.11 -1.29 16.09
N SER A 116 -11.99 -2.46 15.46
CA SER A 116 -12.83 -2.84 14.33
C SER A 116 -14.09 -3.59 14.75
N ARG A 117 -15.25 -3.13 14.24
CA ARG A 117 -16.50 -3.89 14.20
C ARG A 117 -16.75 -4.51 12.81
N ALA A 118 -15.70 -4.64 12.01
CA ALA A 118 -15.77 -5.04 10.61
C ALA A 118 -16.18 -6.51 10.42
N THR A 119 -16.78 -6.82 9.28
CA THR A 119 -17.08 -8.18 8.84
C THR A 119 -15.79 -8.94 8.47
N VAL A 120 -15.84 -10.26 8.36
CA VAL A 120 -14.64 -11.07 8.01
C VAL A 120 -13.99 -10.65 6.69
N PRO A 121 -14.75 -10.41 5.57
CA PRO A 121 -14.14 -9.92 4.33
C PRO A 121 -13.45 -8.58 4.49
N ASP A 122 -14.07 -7.65 5.22
CA ASP A 122 -13.50 -6.32 5.44
C ASP A 122 -12.21 -6.38 6.26
N ARG A 123 -12.13 -7.31 7.23
CA ARG A 123 -10.91 -7.54 8.02
C ARG A 123 -9.75 -8.05 7.17
N LEU A 124 -9.99 -8.97 6.25
CA LEU A 124 -8.93 -9.45 5.35
C LEU A 124 -8.45 -8.33 4.41
N ASP A 125 -9.35 -7.52 3.89
CA ASP A 125 -8.99 -6.33 3.09
C ASP A 125 -8.16 -5.34 3.91
N ASP A 126 -8.49 -5.10 5.18
CA ASP A 126 -7.72 -4.24 6.09
C ASP A 126 -6.31 -4.80 6.36
N LEU A 127 -6.18 -6.13 6.50
CA LEU A 127 -4.89 -6.81 6.67
C LEU A 127 -4.03 -6.65 5.40
N ILE A 128 -4.57 -6.95 4.24
CA ILE A 128 -3.91 -6.80 2.93
C ILE A 128 -3.50 -5.35 2.73
N HIS A 129 -4.35 -4.40 3.11
CA HIS A 129 -4.07 -2.98 3.02
C HIS A 129 -2.87 -2.58 3.90
N THR A 130 -2.80 -3.06 5.15
CA THR A 130 -1.65 -2.80 6.03
C THR A 130 -0.36 -3.33 5.43
N VAL A 131 -0.38 -4.55 4.87
CA VAL A 131 0.76 -5.13 4.15
C VAL A 131 1.17 -4.27 2.95
N ALA A 132 0.20 -3.86 2.12
CA ALA A 132 0.46 -3.04 0.93
C ALA A 132 1.06 -1.67 1.28
N CYS A 133 0.54 -1.02 2.32
CA CYS A 133 1.04 0.27 2.81
C CYS A 133 2.50 0.17 3.27
N LYS A 134 2.83 -0.81 4.10
CA LYS A 134 4.20 -1.00 4.60
C LYS A 134 5.18 -1.34 3.47
N ALA A 135 4.78 -2.18 2.53
CA ALA A 135 5.59 -2.53 1.38
C ALA A 135 5.80 -1.35 0.41
N ALA A 136 4.78 -0.52 0.20
CA ALA A 136 4.85 0.66 -0.66
C ALA A 136 5.81 1.73 -0.13
N ILE A 137 5.89 1.93 1.19
CA ILE A 137 6.83 2.87 1.82
C ILE A 137 8.29 2.55 1.43
N LYS A 138 8.64 1.27 1.31
CA LYS A 138 9.99 0.83 0.94
C LYS A 138 10.29 0.97 -0.54
N ALA A 139 9.33 0.66 -1.39
CA ALA A 139 9.45 0.80 -2.84
C ALA A 139 9.67 2.27 -3.29
N GLY A 140 9.24 3.26 -2.49
CA GLY A 140 9.36 4.68 -2.80
C GLY A 140 10.75 5.32 -2.57
N LYS A 141 11.75 4.58 -2.07
CA LYS A 141 13.02 5.19 -1.61
C LYS A 141 14.01 5.59 -2.70
N ALA A 142 14.01 4.94 -3.86
CA ALA A 142 14.84 5.32 -5.02
C ALA A 142 14.15 4.84 -6.29
N THR A 143 13.57 5.76 -7.03
CA THR A 143 12.80 5.41 -8.24
C THR A 143 13.62 5.82 -9.47
N THR A 144 13.96 4.85 -10.31
CA THR A 144 14.60 5.10 -11.61
C THR A 144 13.57 5.66 -12.61
N MET A 145 14.03 6.29 -13.70
CA MET A 145 13.12 6.79 -14.74
C MET A 145 12.27 5.67 -15.35
N LEU A 146 12.80 4.45 -15.47
CA LEU A 146 12.06 3.29 -15.97
C LEU A 146 10.92 2.89 -15.02
N GLU A 147 11.15 2.94 -13.71
CA GLU A 147 10.12 2.67 -12.71
C GLU A 147 9.05 3.75 -12.68
N LEU A 148 9.45 5.03 -12.82
CA LEU A 148 8.51 6.16 -12.93
C LEU A 148 7.62 6.01 -14.16
N GLN A 149 8.21 5.67 -15.32
CA GLN A 149 7.47 5.43 -16.55
C GLN A 149 6.49 4.26 -16.37
N SER A 150 6.97 3.12 -15.85
CA SER A 150 6.14 1.94 -15.60
C SER A 150 4.97 2.24 -14.66
N LEU A 151 5.21 3.03 -13.60
CA LEU A 151 4.16 3.43 -12.68
C LEU A 151 3.13 4.33 -13.36
N CYS A 152 3.60 5.29 -14.16
CA CYS A 152 2.75 6.19 -14.93
C CYS A 152 1.86 5.42 -15.91
N ASP A 153 2.44 4.49 -16.67
CA ASP A 153 1.72 3.65 -17.63
C ASP A 153 0.64 2.79 -16.95
N ARG A 154 0.95 2.23 -15.79
CA ARG A 154 -0.02 1.43 -15.01
C ARG A 154 -1.16 2.28 -14.48
N VAL A 155 -0.88 3.47 -13.97
CA VAL A 155 -1.91 4.40 -13.48
C VAL A 155 -2.82 4.89 -14.59
N LEU A 156 -2.27 5.09 -15.80
CA LEU A 156 -3.05 5.52 -16.97
C LEU A 156 -3.88 4.40 -17.58
N SER A 157 -3.38 3.14 -17.50
CA SER A 157 -4.07 1.99 -18.11
C SER A 157 -5.13 1.35 -17.22
N ASP A 158 -5.14 1.61 -15.91
CA ASP A 158 -6.05 0.97 -14.95
C ASP A 158 -6.79 2.01 -14.10
N ASP A 159 -8.07 2.20 -14.41
CA ASP A 159 -8.95 3.10 -13.66
C ASP A 159 -9.07 2.76 -12.17
N ASN A 160 -8.86 1.47 -11.81
CA ASN A 160 -8.90 1.02 -10.41
C ASN A 160 -7.71 1.54 -9.59
N VAL A 161 -6.69 2.10 -10.23
CA VAL A 161 -5.52 2.69 -9.56
C VAL A 161 -5.69 4.19 -9.28
N ARG A 162 -6.74 4.83 -9.79
CA ARG A 162 -6.96 6.28 -9.67
C ARG A 162 -7.34 6.77 -8.26
N SER A 163 -7.66 5.86 -7.35
CA SER A 163 -7.90 6.17 -5.94
C SER A 163 -7.22 5.15 -5.04
N CYS A 164 -6.63 5.60 -3.93
CA CYS A 164 -6.08 4.68 -2.93
C CYS A 164 -7.20 3.88 -2.24
N PRO A 165 -6.91 2.80 -1.51
CA PRO A 165 -7.91 2.02 -0.78
C PRO A 165 -8.75 2.85 0.20
N HIS A 166 -8.22 3.97 0.70
CA HIS A 166 -8.93 4.92 1.57
C HIS A 166 -9.79 5.95 0.82
N GLY A 167 -9.90 5.84 -0.52
CA GLY A 167 -10.68 6.76 -1.34
C GLY A 167 -10.01 8.09 -1.67
N ARG A 168 -8.74 8.30 -1.29
CA ARG A 168 -7.98 9.49 -1.72
C ARG A 168 -7.56 9.33 -3.19
N PRO A 169 -7.64 10.40 -4.00
CA PRO A 169 -7.16 10.32 -5.37
C PRO A 169 -5.66 10.04 -5.40
N THR A 170 -5.24 9.09 -6.22
CA THR A 170 -3.82 8.82 -6.50
C THR A 170 -3.30 9.73 -7.59
N THR A 171 -4.21 10.34 -8.36
CA THR A 171 -3.90 11.20 -9.49
C THR A 171 -4.75 12.46 -9.49
N VAL A 172 -4.16 13.56 -9.91
CA VAL A 172 -4.86 14.82 -10.20
C VAL A 172 -4.50 15.25 -11.61
N ARG A 173 -5.49 15.57 -12.44
CA ARG A 173 -5.27 16.12 -13.76
C ARG A 173 -5.64 17.61 -13.77
N LEU A 174 -4.78 18.42 -14.35
CA LEU A 174 -5.01 19.83 -14.61
C LEU A 174 -5.01 20.06 -16.13
N THR A 175 -6.14 20.37 -16.66
CA THR A 175 -6.26 20.73 -18.08
C THR A 175 -5.56 22.06 -18.37
N LYS A 176 -5.17 22.27 -19.64
CA LYS A 176 -4.60 23.55 -20.07
C LYS A 176 -5.52 24.72 -19.72
N TYR A 177 -6.85 24.55 -19.88
CA TYR A 177 -7.83 25.57 -19.54
C TYR A 177 -7.81 25.93 -18.05
N GLU A 178 -7.75 24.92 -17.15
CA GLU A 178 -7.68 25.17 -15.71
C GLU A 178 -6.40 25.87 -15.33
N LEU A 179 -5.26 25.50 -15.92
CA LEU A 179 -3.99 26.19 -15.74
C LEU A 179 -4.09 27.65 -16.22
N ASP A 180 -4.59 27.89 -17.42
CA ASP A 180 -4.77 29.24 -17.97
C ASP A 180 -5.69 30.09 -17.08
N LYS A 181 -6.73 29.49 -16.52
CA LYS A 181 -7.62 30.15 -15.56
C LYS A 181 -6.91 30.53 -14.27
N MET A 182 -6.06 29.66 -13.71
CA MET A 182 -5.26 29.93 -12.52
C MET A 182 -4.33 31.13 -12.74
N PHE A 183 -3.77 31.26 -13.94
CA PHE A 183 -2.93 32.38 -14.32
C PHE A 183 -3.69 33.60 -14.84
N LYS A 184 -5.04 33.60 -14.76
CA LYS A 184 -5.92 34.68 -15.25
C LYS A 184 -5.72 34.99 -16.74
N ARG A 185 -5.37 34.00 -17.55
CA ARG A 185 -5.18 34.12 -19.01
C ARG A 185 -6.47 33.97 -19.79
N VAL A 186 -7.52 33.42 -19.18
CA VAL A 186 -8.87 33.30 -19.73
C VAL A 186 -9.80 34.16 -18.89
N ASN A 187 -10.62 34.96 -19.56
CA ASN A 187 -11.68 35.73 -18.90
C ASN A 187 -12.78 34.76 -18.44
N GLN A 188 -13.39 35.08 -17.29
CA GLN A 188 -14.54 34.36 -16.76
C GLN A 188 -15.74 34.39 -17.70
#